data_8e85e206fb7923b7925a2e50ded7da57
#
_entry.id   8e85e206fb7923b7925a2e50ded7da57
#
_cell.length_a   1.000
_cell.length_b   1.000
_cell.length_c   1.000
_cell.angle_alpha   90.00
_cell.angle_beta   90.00
_cell.angle_gamma   90.00
#
_symmetry.space_group_name_H-M   'P 1'
#
loop_
_entity.id
_entity.type
_entity.pdbx_description
1 polymer ?
#
loop_
_entity_poly.entity_id
_entity_poly.type
_entity_poly.pdbx_seq_one_letter_code
_entity_poly.pdbx_strand_id
1 'polypeptide(L)'
;VQQEPATVAYQAGHATVAGSCCTDLKALFNEDFVLPRPVVSNDDGTVLNAYNGSLRAGDEINKLAANVSIGRDAAGVHYRSDGIDGLVVGEQQALTLLREASTLLNEDFDGFTLSLFDGSRVRITDGQIIYEH
;
A
#
# COMPACT_ATOMS: atom_id res chain seq x y z
N VAL A 1 18.15 24.24 -14.93
CA VAL A 1 16.89 24.58 -15.59
C VAL A 1 15.84 23.67 -14.99
N GLN A 2 15.02 24.16 -14.05
CA GLN A 2 13.84 23.45 -13.61
C GLN A 2 12.87 23.40 -14.79
N GLN A 3 12.70 22.23 -15.37
CA GLN A 3 11.58 22.01 -16.26
C GLN A 3 10.34 21.98 -15.39
N GLU A 4 9.47 22.95 -15.57
CA GLU A 4 8.12 22.87 -15.01
C GLU A 4 7.44 21.61 -15.56
N PRO A 5 6.78 20.82 -14.69
CA PRO A 5 6.09 19.62 -15.15
C PRO A 5 5.04 20.04 -16.20
N ALA A 6 5.10 19.45 -17.36
CA ALA A 6 4.27 19.81 -18.53
C ALA A 6 2.75 19.63 -18.27
N THR A 7 2.38 18.87 -17.25
CA THR A 7 0.99 18.73 -16.72
C THR A 7 1.04 18.13 -15.33
N VAL A 8 0.70 18.91 -14.33
CA VAL A 8 0.39 18.36 -12.99
C VAL A 8 -1.08 17.95 -13.03
N ALA A 9 -1.34 16.65 -13.18
CA ALA A 9 -2.68 16.13 -13.03
C ALA A 9 -2.92 15.81 -11.55
N TYR A 10 -3.94 16.43 -10.96
CA TYR A 10 -4.36 16.11 -9.60
C TYR A 10 -4.78 14.65 -9.51
N GLN A 11 -4.30 14.03 -8.50
CA GLN A 11 -4.03 12.66 -8.12
C GLN A 11 -2.94 12.01 -9.00
N ALA A 12 -1.86 11.65 -8.32
CA ALA A 12 -0.76 10.94 -8.96
C ALA A 12 -1.20 9.52 -9.35
N GLY A 13 -1.43 9.26 -10.65
CA GLY A 13 -1.91 7.96 -11.12
C GLY A 13 -1.05 6.78 -10.66
N HIS A 14 0.27 6.93 -10.60
CA HIS A 14 1.15 5.89 -10.08
C HIS A 14 0.92 5.62 -8.58
N ALA A 15 0.66 6.67 -7.78
CA ALA A 15 0.33 6.51 -6.38
C ALA A 15 -1.03 5.83 -6.20
N THR A 16 -2.03 6.16 -7.04
CA THR A 16 -3.35 5.51 -7.02
C THR A 16 -3.24 4.01 -7.32
N VAL A 17 -2.47 3.63 -8.35
CA VAL A 17 -2.22 2.22 -8.66
C VAL A 17 -1.46 1.54 -7.51
N ALA A 18 -0.43 2.18 -6.96
CA ALA A 18 0.32 1.62 -5.84
C ALA A 18 -0.57 1.45 -4.59
N GLY A 19 -1.42 2.43 -4.29
CA GLY A 19 -2.38 2.36 -3.18
C GLY A 19 -3.34 1.19 -3.33
N SER A 20 -3.93 1.02 -4.51
CA SER A 20 -4.84 -0.10 -4.78
C SER A 20 -4.12 -1.44 -4.69
N CYS A 21 -3.04 -1.65 -5.46
CA CYS A 21 -2.33 -2.93 -5.49
C CYS A 21 -1.76 -3.32 -4.12
N CYS A 22 -1.19 -2.38 -3.37
CA CYS A 22 -0.64 -2.67 -2.05
C CYS A 22 -1.73 -3.00 -1.03
N THR A 23 -2.91 -2.40 -1.13
CA THR A 23 -4.07 -2.74 -0.30
C THR A 23 -4.58 -4.16 -0.62
N ASP A 24 -4.69 -4.52 -1.90
CA ASP A 24 -5.05 -5.87 -2.32
C ASP A 24 -4.04 -6.91 -1.83
N LEU A 25 -2.73 -6.61 -1.92
CA LEU A 25 -1.68 -7.49 -1.41
C LEU A 25 -1.80 -7.72 0.11
N LYS A 26 -2.09 -6.68 0.89
CA LYS A 26 -2.31 -6.83 2.35
C LYS A 26 -3.54 -7.67 2.67
N ALA A 27 -4.59 -7.59 1.86
CA ALA A 27 -5.80 -8.40 2.03
C ALA A 27 -5.59 -9.88 1.66
N LEU A 28 -4.76 -10.16 0.65
CA LEU A 28 -4.54 -11.51 0.12
C LEU A 28 -3.43 -12.28 0.86
N PHE A 29 -2.50 -11.56 1.49
CA PHE A 29 -1.40 -12.14 2.25
C PHE A 29 -1.54 -11.81 3.73
N ASN A 30 -0.91 -12.61 4.58
CA ASN A 30 -0.85 -12.30 6.01
C ASN A 30 0.09 -11.09 6.25
N GLU A 31 -0.49 -9.90 6.41
CA GLU A 31 0.28 -8.67 6.65
C GLU A 31 1.07 -8.70 7.96
N ASP A 32 0.63 -9.51 8.94
CA ASP A 32 1.30 -9.69 10.23
C ASP A 32 2.49 -10.65 10.17
N PHE A 33 2.72 -11.28 9.01
CA PHE A 33 3.85 -12.18 8.83
C PHE A 33 5.19 -11.46 9.04
N VAL A 34 5.97 -11.96 10.00
CA VAL A 34 7.32 -11.46 10.26
C VAL A 34 8.30 -12.10 9.30
N LEU A 35 9.02 -11.28 8.55
CA LEU A 35 9.98 -11.74 7.56
C LEU A 35 11.16 -12.45 8.24
N PRO A 36 11.44 -13.71 7.89
CA PRO A 36 12.57 -14.43 8.46
C PRO A 36 13.89 -13.89 7.89
N ARG A 37 14.85 -13.64 8.76
CA ARG A 37 16.21 -13.17 8.37
C ARG A 37 16.17 -11.92 7.49
N PRO A 38 15.58 -10.81 7.97
CA PRO A 38 15.50 -9.59 7.19
C PRO A 38 16.90 -9.04 6.91
N VAL A 39 17.04 -8.40 5.76
CA VAL A 39 18.30 -7.79 5.32
C VAL A 39 18.08 -6.33 4.93
N VAL A 40 19.13 -5.54 5.03
CA VAL A 40 19.18 -4.15 4.60
C VAL A 40 20.40 -3.91 3.71
N SER A 41 20.25 -3.09 2.69
CA SER A 41 21.40 -2.69 1.88
C SER A 41 22.31 -1.74 2.66
N ASN A 42 23.61 -1.77 2.35
CA ASN A 42 24.52 -0.68 2.69
C ASN A 42 24.18 0.59 1.89
N ASP A 43 24.84 1.71 2.23
CA ASP A 43 24.54 3.04 1.66
C ASP A 43 24.70 3.12 0.13
N ASP A 44 25.59 2.34 -0.45
CA ASP A 44 25.84 2.29 -1.90
C ASP A 44 25.05 1.17 -2.62
N GLY A 45 24.26 0.38 -1.89
CA GLY A 45 23.39 -0.66 -2.46
C GLY A 45 24.13 -1.91 -2.97
N THR A 46 25.40 -2.06 -2.64
CA THR A 46 26.26 -3.15 -3.19
C THR A 46 26.24 -4.42 -2.33
N VAL A 47 25.91 -4.31 -1.03
CA VAL A 47 25.94 -5.42 -0.08
C VAL A 47 24.66 -5.46 0.74
N LEU A 48 24.15 -6.67 1.00
CA LEU A 48 23.05 -6.91 1.93
C LEU A 48 23.60 -7.33 3.29
N ASN A 49 23.29 -6.53 4.32
CA ASN A 49 23.63 -6.80 5.72
C ASN A 49 22.43 -7.38 6.45
N ALA A 50 22.65 -8.17 7.49
CA ALA A 50 21.59 -8.63 8.37
C ALA A 50 20.95 -7.43 9.08
N TYR A 51 19.62 -7.35 9.06
CA TYR A 51 18.87 -6.35 9.82
C TYR A 51 18.50 -6.92 11.19
N ASN A 52 18.87 -6.23 12.25
CA ASN A 52 18.65 -6.68 13.63
C ASN A 52 17.25 -6.34 14.19
N GLY A 53 16.37 -5.81 13.37
CA GLY A 53 14.99 -5.50 13.73
C GLY A 53 14.01 -6.55 13.23
N SER A 54 12.72 -6.30 13.50
CA SER A 54 11.62 -7.09 12.97
C SER A 54 10.99 -6.33 11.81
N LEU A 55 10.79 -6.99 10.67
CA LEU A 55 10.07 -6.46 9.51
C LEU A 55 8.81 -7.29 9.29
N ARG A 56 7.66 -6.61 9.20
CA ARG A 56 6.37 -7.24 8.92
C ARG A 56 6.03 -7.04 7.44
N ALA A 57 5.38 -8.02 6.84
CA ALA A 57 5.01 -7.99 5.42
C ALA A 57 4.17 -6.75 5.07
N GLY A 58 3.16 -6.42 5.89
CA GLY A 58 2.30 -5.26 5.69
C GLY A 58 3.07 -3.93 5.73
N ASP A 59 4.03 -3.80 6.65
CA ASP A 59 4.86 -2.59 6.75
C ASP A 59 5.74 -2.41 5.51
N GLU A 60 6.30 -3.49 4.98
CA GLU A 60 7.12 -3.45 3.76
C GLU A 60 6.27 -3.16 2.51
N ILE A 61 5.04 -3.69 2.43
CA ILE A 61 4.08 -3.35 1.38
C ILE A 61 3.71 -1.87 1.45
N ASN A 62 3.46 -1.32 2.64
CA ASN A 62 3.19 0.11 2.81
C ASN A 62 4.38 0.99 2.40
N LYS A 63 5.62 0.58 2.72
CA LYS A 63 6.83 1.27 2.24
C LYS A 63 6.93 1.26 0.71
N LEU A 64 6.58 0.16 0.06
CA LEU A 64 6.57 0.09 -1.40
C LEU A 64 5.61 1.12 -1.99
N ALA A 65 4.38 1.21 -1.47
CA ALA A 65 3.41 2.21 -1.91
C ALA A 65 3.93 3.64 -1.72
N ALA A 66 4.50 3.94 -0.54
CA ALA A 66 5.08 5.24 -0.23
C ALA A 66 6.26 5.58 -1.16
N ASN A 67 7.14 4.62 -1.44
CA ASN A 67 8.29 4.81 -2.33
C ASN A 67 7.87 5.11 -3.77
N VAL A 68 6.82 4.45 -4.28
CA VAL A 68 6.27 4.77 -5.60
C VAL A 68 5.76 6.21 -5.64
N SER A 69 5.02 6.66 -4.61
CA SER A 69 4.53 8.03 -4.50
C SER A 69 5.68 9.04 -4.44
N ILE A 70 6.64 8.87 -3.53
CA ILE A 70 7.79 9.76 -3.34
C ILE A 70 8.67 9.80 -4.60
N GLY A 71 8.80 8.68 -5.32
CA GLY A 71 9.55 8.63 -6.57
C GLY A 71 8.98 9.55 -7.64
N ARG A 72 7.66 9.80 -7.64
CA ARG A 72 7.02 10.77 -8.55
C ARG A 72 7.31 12.21 -8.16
N ASP A 73 7.37 12.49 -6.85
CA ASP A 73 7.77 13.81 -6.33
C ASP A 73 9.23 14.08 -6.68
N ALA A 74 10.12 13.11 -6.46
CA ALA A 74 11.53 13.21 -6.80
C ALA A 74 11.77 13.43 -8.30
N ALA A 75 10.92 12.87 -9.16
CA ALA A 75 10.95 13.10 -10.61
C ALA A 75 10.39 14.49 -11.01
N GLY A 76 9.83 15.27 -10.07
CA GLY A 76 9.29 16.61 -10.32
C GLY A 76 8.00 16.62 -11.14
N VAL A 77 7.26 15.51 -11.18
CA VAL A 77 6.03 15.37 -11.97
C VAL A 77 4.74 15.45 -11.16
N HIS A 78 4.85 15.41 -9.83
CA HIS A 78 3.73 15.56 -8.89
C HIS A 78 4.16 16.33 -7.65
N TYR A 79 3.17 16.86 -6.93
CA TYR A 79 3.35 17.39 -5.59
C TYR A 79 3.07 16.30 -4.55
N ARG A 80 3.62 16.46 -3.34
CA ARG A 80 3.43 15.51 -2.24
C ARG A 80 1.96 15.24 -1.91
N SER A 81 1.12 16.29 -1.98
CA SER A 81 -0.34 16.17 -1.80
C SER A 81 -0.96 15.21 -2.81
N ASP A 82 -0.59 15.31 -4.09
CA ASP A 82 -1.13 14.47 -5.16
C ASP A 82 -0.80 13.00 -4.93
N GLY A 83 0.40 12.74 -4.40
CA GLY A 83 0.87 11.41 -4.04
C GLY A 83 0.09 10.83 -2.85
N ILE A 84 -0.09 11.60 -1.79
CA ILE A 84 -0.84 11.18 -0.60
C ILE A 84 -2.30 10.90 -0.96
N ASP A 85 -2.96 11.83 -1.64
CA ASP A 85 -4.35 11.67 -2.05
C ASP A 85 -4.51 10.50 -3.04
N GLY A 86 -3.54 10.31 -3.94
CA GLY A 86 -3.50 9.17 -4.85
C GLY A 86 -3.47 7.83 -4.11
N LEU A 87 -2.63 7.67 -3.10
CA LEU A 87 -2.58 6.45 -2.28
C LEU A 87 -3.93 6.16 -1.61
N VAL A 88 -4.54 7.18 -1.01
CA VAL A 88 -5.85 7.04 -0.33
C VAL A 88 -6.95 6.66 -1.32
N VAL A 89 -6.99 7.29 -2.49
CA VAL A 89 -7.98 6.93 -3.53
C VAL A 89 -7.79 5.50 -4.02
N GLY A 90 -6.53 5.07 -4.21
CA GLY A 90 -6.23 3.68 -4.57
C GLY A 90 -6.69 2.69 -3.51
N GLU A 91 -6.45 2.99 -2.23
CA GLU A 91 -6.94 2.18 -1.11
C GLU A 91 -8.47 2.06 -1.12
N GLN A 92 -9.19 3.16 -1.31
CA GLN A 92 -10.67 3.16 -1.37
C GLN A 92 -11.20 2.32 -2.55
N GLN A 93 -10.51 2.34 -3.69
CA GLN A 93 -10.85 1.49 -4.84
C GLN A 93 -10.66 0.00 -4.48
N ALA A 94 -9.54 -0.37 -3.89
CA ALA A 94 -9.28 -1.74 -3.46
C ALA A 94 -10.33 -2.22 -2.45
N LEU A 95 -10.65 -1.41 -1.45
CA LEU A 95 -11.69 -1.74 -0.47
C LEU A 95 -13.05 -1.99 -1.12
N THR A 96 -13.39 -1.22 -2.16
CA THR A 96 -14.64 -1.42 -2.91
C THR A 96 -14.63 -2.76 -3.65
N LEU A 97 -13.52 -3.09 -4.33
CA LEU A 97 -13.36 -4.37 -5.03
C LEU A 97 -13.37 -5.57 -4.07
N LEU A 98 -12.64 -5.49 -2.95
CA LEU A 98 -12.61 -6.53 -1.94
C LEU A 98 -13.98 -6.75 -1.30
N ARG A 99 -14.73 -5.66 -1.06
CA ARG A 99 -16.12 -5.74 -0.57
C ARG A 99 -17.02 -6.49 -1.55
N GLU A 100 -16.94 -6.17 -2.84
CA GLU A 100 -17.70 -6.88 -3.87
C GLU A 100 -17.25 -8.34 -3.98
N ALA A 101 -15.94 -8.60 -3.98
CA ALA A 101 -15.40 -9.95 -4.01
C ALA A 101 -15.89 -10.79 -2.82
N SER A 102 -15.98 -10.22 -1.62
CA SER A 102 -16.43 -10.93 -0.43
C SER A 102 -17.87 -11.45 -0.53
N THR A 103 -18.70 -10.84 -1.38
CA THR A 103 -20.08 -11.33 -1.64
C THR A 103 -20.14 -12.54 -2.59
N LEU A 104 -19.07 -12.75 -3.36
CA LEU A 104 -19.00 -13.82 -4.36
C LEU A 104 -18.34 -15.10 -3.82
N LEU A 105 -17.69 -15.00 -2.66
CA LEU A 105 -17.06 -16.13 -2.00
C LEU A 105 -18.13 -16.91 -1.20
N ASN A 106 -18.59 -18.01 -1.76
CA ASN A 106 -19.67 -18.84 -1.19
C ASN A 106 -19.15 -19.98 -0.29
N GLU A 107 -17.86 -19.98 0.03
CA GLU A 107 -17.22 -20.94 0.92
C GLU A 107 -17.13 -20.37 2.34
N ASP A 108 -16.65 -21.18 3.26
CA ASP A 108 -16.40 -20.80 4.65
C ASP A 108 -15.22 -19.79 4.68
N PHE A 109 -15.53 -18.54 4.35
CA PHE A 109 -14.57 -17.45 4.20
C PHE A 109 -14.74 -16.44 5.33
N ASP A 110 -13.72 -16.35 6.19
CA ASP A 110 -13.73 -15.46 7.36
C ASP A 110 -13.66 -13.97 7.04
N GLY A 111 -13.41 -13.61 5.79
CA GLY A 111 -13.22 -12.24 5.33
C GLY A 111 -11.75 -11.85 5.13
N PHE A 112 -11.54 -10.72 4.48
CA PHE A 112 -10.24 -10.08 4.39
C PHE A 112 -10.02 -9.22 5.62
N THR A 113 -8.85 -9.33 6.25
CA THR A 113 -8.47 -8.44 7.37
C THR A 113 -7.18 -7.73 7.01
N LEU A 114 -7.16 -6.40 7.10
CA LEU A 114 -5.98 -5.60 6.73
C LEU A 114 -5.96 -4.25 7.46
N SER A 115 -4.77 -3.65 7.55
CA SER A 115 -4.57 -2.29 8.03
C SER A 115 -4.65 -1.29 6.86
N LEU A 116 -5.31 -0.16 7.08
CA LEU A 116 -5.35 0.96 6.15
C LEU A 116 -4.08 1.83 6.27
N PHE A 117 -3.89 2.76 5.33
CA PHE A 117 -2.75 3.68 5.38
C PHE A 117 -2.81 4.65 6.56
N ASP A 118 -3.98 4.90 7.12
CA ASP A 118 -4.15 5.70 8.35
C ASP A 118 -3.89 4.92 9.65
N GLY A 119 -3.60 3.61 9.52
CA GLY A 119 -3.33 2.71 10.65
C GLY A 119 -4.59 2.07 11.26
N SER A 120 -5.79 2.41 10.80
CA SER A 120 -7.00 1.70 11.22
C SER A 120 -7.02 0.28 10.66
N ARG A 121 -7.64 -0.67 11.39
CA ARG A 121 -7.79 -2.05 10.95
C ARG A 121 -9.23 -2.31 10.53
N VAL A 122 -9.38 -3.00 9.41
CA VAL A 122 -10.69 -3.35 8.88
C VAL A 122 -10.81 -4.84 8.59
N ARG A 123 -12.02 -5.35 8.73
CA ARG A 123 -12.43 -6.67 8.25
C ARG A 123 -13.51 -6.51 7.19
N ILE A 124 -13.34 -7.19 6.07
CA ILE A 124 -14.26 -7.13 4.92
C ILE A 124 -14.88 -8.51 4.72
N THR A 125 -16.16 -8.62 4.96
CA THR A 125 -16.92 -9.87 4.85
C THR A 125 -18.36 -9.58 4.46
N ASP A 126 -19.00 -10.47 3.71
CA ASP A 126 -20.42 -10.38 3.32
C ASP A 126 -20.82 -9.01 2.73
N GLY A 127 -19.94 -8.42 1.94
CA GLY A 127 -20.17 -7.12 1.32
C GLY A 127 -20.11 -5.93 2.27
N GLN A 128 -19.57 -6.09 3.49
CA GLN A 128 -19.44 -5.04 4.49
C GLN A 128 -17.99 -4.78 4.86
N ILE A 129 -17.67 -3.53 5.20
CA ILE A 129 -16.38 -3.13 5.77
C ILE A 129 -16.63 -2.79 7.24
N ILE A 130 -16.00 -3.53 8.13
CA ILE A 130 -16.14 -3.41 9.59
C ILE A 130 -14.81 -2.88 10.13
N TYR A 131 -14.84 -1.73 10.80
CA TYR A 131 -13.68 -1.16 11.47
C TYR A 131 -13.50 -1.85 12.83
N GLU A 132 -12.28 -2.40 13.04
CA GLU A 132 -11.89 -3.01 14.31
C GLU A 132 -11.28 -1.93 15.23
N HIS A 133 -11.76 -1.85 16.45
CA HIS A 133 -11.31 -0.86 17.47
C HIS A 133 -10.25 -1.46 18.38
#